data_751ab9dc79db0e72c244a6d46b72c133
#
_entry.id   751ab9dc79db0e72c244a6d46b72c133
#
_cell.length_a   1.000
_cell.length_b   1.000
_cell.length_c   1.000
_cell.angle_alpha   90.00
_cell.angle_beta   90.00
_cell.angle_gamma   90.00
#
_symmetry.space_group_name_H-M   'P 1'
#
loop_
_entity.id
_entity.type
_entity.pdbx_description
1 polymer ?
#
loop_
_entity_poly.entity_id
_entity_poly.type
_entity_poly.pdbx_seq_one_letter_code
_entity_poly.pdbx_strand_id
1 'polypeptide(L)'
;MNCYCISTLSSLTTLRNINTRPTRATTSKLQIRAMRAVVQRVSSASVEVDGNTVSEIGPGLVVLVGLHESDTDSDADYICRKVLNMRLFPNETTGRAWDQNVMQRNYGVLLVSQFTLYGIMKGNKPDFHVAMPPQKAKPFYDSVVEQFRKSYTPDAIKDGVFGAMMKLMMGR
;
A
#
# COMPACT_ATOMS: atom_id res chain seq x y z
N MET A 1 -15.78 -1.97 9.80
CA MET A 1 -14.46 -2.36 9.28
C MET A 1 -14.08 -1.35 8.20
N ASN A 2 -13.14 -0.46 8.47
CA ASN A 2 -12.81 0.61 7.52
C ASN A 2 -11.52 0.25 6.81
N CYS A 3 -11.63 -0.06 5.52
CA CYS A 3 -10.51 -0.38 4.64
C CYS A 3 -10.27 0.81 3.69
N TYR A 4 -9.02 1.20 3.48
CA TYR A 4 -8.64 2.34 2.65
C TYR A 4 -7.73 1.87 1.53
N CYS A 5 -8.01 2.29 0.29
CA CYS A 5 -7.16 2.04 -0.86
C CYS A 5 -6.42 3.34 -1.22
N ILE A 6 -5.10 3.27 -1.31
CA ILE A 6 -4.24 4.37 -1.74
C ILE A 6 -3.57 3.96 -3.05
N SER A 7 -3.57 4.86 -4.03
CA SER A 7 -2.77 4.72 -5.25
C SER A 7 -2.05 6.03 -5.54
N THR A 8 -0.85 5.94 -6.09
CA THR A 8 -0.10 7.12 -6.55
C THR A 8 -0.62 7.57 -7.91
N LEU A 9 -0.79 8.87 -8.09
CA LEU A 9 -1.09 9.51 -9.39
C LEU A 9 0.18 10.22 -9.84
N SER A 10 0.90 9.69 -10.83
CA SER A 10 1.92 10.46 -11.52
C SER A 10 1.22 11.40 -12.51
N SER A 11 1.18 12.70 -12.19
CA SER A 11 0.66 13.74 -13.08
C SER A 11 1.67 14.07 -14.17
N LEU A 12 1.46 13.57 -15.36
CA LEU A 12 2.08 14.12 -16.58
C LEU A 12 1.36 15.44 -16.91
N THR A 13 1.96 16.55 -16.53
CA THR A 13 1.54 17.89 -17.00
C THR A 13 1.98 18.04 -18.45
N THR A 14 1.11 17.69 -19.38
CA THR A 14 1.31 17.99 -20.80
C THR A 14 0.91 19.44 -21.01
N LEU A 15 1.88 20.34 -21.21
CA LEU A 15 1.66 21.70 -21.71
C LEU A 15 1.05 21.61 -23.11
N ARG A 16 -0.24 21.87 -23.22
CA ARG A 16 -0.92 21.99 -24.51
C ARG A 16 -0.66 23.36 -25.11
N ASN A 17 -0.02 23.37 -26.27
CA ASN A 17 0.04 24.53 -27.16
C ASN A 17 -1.35 24.74 -27.78
N ILE A 18 -1.97 25.94 -27.59
CA ILE A 18 -3.37 26.25 -27.88
C ILE A 18 -3.65 26.69 -29.32
N ASN A 19 -2.94 26.16 -30.31
CA ASN A 19 -3.17 26.52 -31.70
C ASN A 19 -3.25 25.31 -32.65
N THR A 20 -4.24 24.41 -32.46
CA THR A 20 -4.66 23.47 -33.51
C THR A 20 -6.13 23.10 -33.34
N ARG A 21 -6.85 23.04 -34.49
CA ARG A 21 -8.29 22.68 -34.60
C ARG A 21 -8.60 21.34 -33.91
N PRO A 22 -9.84 21.18 -33.37
CA PRO A 22 -10.18 19.94 -32.64
C PRO A 22 -10.33 18.79 -33.62
N THR A 23 -9.34 17.93 -33.71
CA THR A 23 -9.50 16.56 -34.23
C THR A 23 -10.08 15.70 -33.12
N ARG A 24 -11.05 14.85 -33.50
CA ARG A 24 -11.79 13.86 -32.70
C ARG A 24 -10.97 13.33 -31.53
N ALA A 25 -11.38 13.67 -30.30
CA ALA A 25 -10.71 13.26 -29.08
C ALA A 25 -10.72 11.73 -28.98
N THR A 26 -9.58 11.13 -29.19
CA THR A 26 -9.34 9.74 -28.81
C THR A 26 -9.32 9.75 -27.29
N THR A 27 -10.35 9.16 -26.68
CA THR A 27 -10.41 8.97 -25.23
C THR A 27 -9.31 7.98 -24.88
N SER A 28 -8.10 8.46 -24.62
CA SER A 28 -7.06 7.65 -24.03
C SER A 28 -7.57 7.25 -22.65
N LYS A 29 -7.87 5.97 -22.46
CA LYS A 29 -8.14 5.40 -21.15
C LYS A 29 -6.97 5.79 -20.26
N LEU A 30 -7.21 6.67 -19.29
CA LEU A 30 -6.21 7.04 -18.31
C LEU A 30 -5.90 5.78 -17.51
N GLN A 31 -4.84 5.08 -17.87
CA GLN A 31 -4.37 3.91 -17.15
C GLN A 31 -3.58 4.44 -15.95
N ILE A 32 -4.21 4.40 -14.78
CA ILE A 32 -3.52 4.71 -13.51
C ILE A 32 -2.50 3.61 -13.29
N ARG A 33 -1.25 3.90 -13.60
CA ARG A 33 -0.09 3.06 -13.32
C ARG A 33 0.52 3.59 -12.05
N ALA A 34 0.29 2.90 -10.93
CA ALA A 34 0.74 3.42 -9.65
C ALA A 34 0.71 2.33 -8.60
N MET A 35 1.71 2.34 -7.71
CA MET A 35 1.75 1.51 -6.52
C MET A 35 0.41 1.58 -5.75
N ARG A 36 -0.07 0.43 -5.28
CA ARG A 36 -1.34 0.31 -4.56
C ARG A 36 -1.12 -0.17 -3.14
N ALA A 37 -1.81 0.46 -2.21
CA ALA A 37 -1.86 -0.01 -0.84
C ALA A 37 -3.31 -0.10 -0.35
N VAL A 38 -3.66 -1.20 0.30
CA VAL A 38 -4.90 -1.35 1.05
C VAL A 38 -4.54 -1.28 2.52
N VAL A 39 -5.10 -0.30 3.23
CA VAL A 39 -4.80 -0.02 4.63
C VAL A 39 -6.00 -0.37 5.50
N GLN A 40 -5.77 -1.23 6.48
CA GLN A 40 -6.78 -1.66 7.44
C GLN A 40 -6.33 -1.32 8.87
N ARG A 41 -7.16 -0.58 9.61
CA ARG A 41 -6.96 -0.38 11.05
C ARG A 41 -7.35 -1.65 11.81
N VAL A 42 -6.48 -2.06 12.74
CA VAL A 42 -6.66 -3.29 13.55
C VAL A 42 -6.37 -3.02 15.02
N SER A 43 -6.96 -3.83 15.91
CA SER A 43 -6.59 -3.89 17.33
C SER A 43 -5.36 -4.79 17.54
N SER A 44 -5.17 -5.77 16.65
CA SER A 44 -3.98 -6.63 16.57
C SER A 44 -3.92 -7.27 15.20
N ALA A 45 -2.75 -7.68 14.76
CA ALA A 45 -2.62 -8.53 13.57
C ALA A 45 -1.38 -9.40 13.68
N SER A 46 -1.44 -10.60 13.09
CA SER A 46 -0.30 -11.49 12.96
C SER A 46 -0.28 -12.18 11.60
N VAL A 47 0.90 -12.56 11.17
CA VAL A 47 1.15 -13.37 9.98
C VAL A 47 1.71 -14.72 10.39
N GLU A 48 1.06 -15.78 9.91
CA GLU A 48 1.53 -17.17 10.08
C GLU A 48 2.01 -17.72 8.73
N VAL A 49 3.12 -18.47 8.78
CA VAL A 49 3.65 -19.27 7.67
C VAL A 49 3.91 -20.67 8.22
N ASP A 50 3.39 -21.69 7.56
CA ASP A 50 3.52 -23.10 7.95
C ASP A 50 3.17 -23.37 9.43
N GLY A 51 2.15 -22.68 9.94
CA GLY A 51 1.67 -22.79 11.31
C GLY A 51 2.48 -22.04 12.38
N ASN A 52 3.51 -21.30 11.97
CA ASN A 52 4.33 -20.49 12.86
C ASN A 52 4.03 -19.00 12.67
N THR A 53 3.85 -18.26 13.77
CA THR A 53 3.75 -16.80 13.73
C THR A 53 5.12 -16.21 13.41
N VAL A 54 5.21 -15.51 12.28
CA VAL A 54 6.46 -14.86 11.80
C VAL A 54 6.52 -13.38 12.11
N SER A 55 5.37 -12.74 12.25
CA SER A 55 5.24 -11.31 12.59
C SER A 55 3.93 -11.05 13.30
N GLU A 56 3.96 -10.13 14.26
CA GLU A 56 2.75 -9.67 14.96
C GLU A 56 2.86 -8.19 15.33
N ILE A 57 1.70 -7.54 15.42
CA ILE A 57 1.53 -6.19 15.96
C ILE A 57 0.32 -6.15 16.90
N GLY A 58 0.37 -5.26 17.87
CA GLY A 58 -0.79 -4.82 18.65
C GLY A 58 -1.67 -3.86 17.83
N PRO A 59 -2.28 -2.84 18.46
CA PRO A 59 -3.06 -1.83 17.74
C PRO A 59 -2.23 -1.17 16.63
N GLY A 60 -2.85 -0.99 15.46
CA GLY A 60 -2.09 -0.43 14.34
C GLY A 60 -2.75 -0.53 12.99
N LEU A 61 -1.91 -0.66 11.97
CA LEU A 61 -2.31 -0.78 10.58
C LEU A 61 -1.76 -2.05 9.94
N VAL A 62 -2.62 -2.80 9.27
CA VAL A 62 -2.21 -3.78 8.26
C VAL A 62 -2.21 -3.07 6.91
N VAL A 63 -1.14 -3.23 6.16
CA VAL A 63 -0.96 -2.60 4.85
C VAL A 63 -0.63 -3.67 3.81
N LEU A 64 -1.59 -3.97 2.95
CA LEU A 64 -1.37 -4.83 1.79
C LEU A 64 -0.75 -3.98 0.67
N VAL A 65 0.44 -4.33 0.22
CA VAL A 65 1.22 -3.58 -0.76
C VAL A 65 1.27 -4.32 -2.08
N GLY A 66 0.68 -3.72 -3.11
CA GLY A 66 0.80 -4.17 -4.50
C GLY A 66 1.83 -3.35 -5.26
N LEU A 67 2.70 -4.03 -5.99
CA LEU A 67 3.76 -3.44 -6.80
C LEU A 67 3.43 -3.61 -8.28
N HIS A 68 3.47 -2.51 -9.04
CA HIS A 68 3.32 -2.49 -10.48
C HIS A 68 4.70 -2.52 -11.15
N GLU A 69 4.81 -3.08 -12.34
CA GLU A 69 6.09 -3.20 -13.07
C GLU A 69 6.80 -1.85 -13.32
N SER A 70 6.05 -0.75 -13.35
CA SER A 70 6.57 0.61 -13.59
C SER A 70 6.74 1.44 -12.32
N ASP A 71 6.54 0.88 -11.13
CA ASP A 71 6.71 1.60 -9.88
C ASP A 71 8.18 1.98 -9.66
N THR A 72 8.37 3.14 -9.04
CA THR A 72 9.66 3.75 -8.75
C THR A 72 9.79 4.07 -7.25
N ASP A 73 10.99 4.42 -6.82
CA ASP A 73 11.25 4.85 -5.44
C ASP A 73 10.37 6.05 -5.02
N SER A 74 10.04 6.93 -5.98
CA SER A 74 9.11 8.05 -5.74
C SER A 74 7.70 7.59 -5.36
N ASP A 75 7.23 6.48 -5.93
CA ASP A 75 5.93 5.88 -5.61
C ASP A 75 5.97 5.25 -4.21
N ALA A 76 7.08 4.59 -3.88
CA ALA A 76 7.33 4.04 -2.54
C ALA A 76 7.34 5.14 -1.48
N ASP A 77 8.06 6.26 -1.73
CA ASP A 77 8.08 7.45 -0.88
C ASP A 77 6.69 8.01 -0.64
N TYR A 78 5.90 8.13 -1.71
CA TYR A 78 4.54 8.65 -1.62
C TYR A 78 3.67 7.75 -0.73
N ILE A 79 3.66 6.42 -0.97
CA ILE A 79 2.87 5.46 -0.19
C ILE A 79 3.30 5.46 1.27
N CYS A 80 4.60 5.38 1.55
CA CYS A 80 5.13 5.41 2.90
C CYS A 80 4.65 6.66 3.66
N ARG A 81 4.89 7.85 3.09
CA ARG A 81 4.46 9.11 3.69
C ARG A 81 2.94 9.18 3.88
N LYS A 82 2.15 8.71 2.90
CA LYS A 82 0.68 8.74 3.02
C LYS A 82 0.20 7.80 4.12
N VAL A 83 0.64 6.55 4.14
CA VAL A 83 0.23 5.57 5.15
C VAL A 83 0.55 6.05 6.55
N LEU A 84 1.78 6.52 6.79
CA LEU A 84 2.22 6.96 8.12
C LEU A 84 1.49 8.21 8.60
N ASN A 85 1.03 9.09 7.69
CA ASN A 85 0.37 10.34 8.05
C ASN A 85 -1.17 10.29 7.98
N MET A 86 -1.77 9.17 7.56
CA MET A 86 -3.23 9.03 7.56
C MET A 86 -3.80 9.11 8.97
N ARG A 87 -4.75 10.03 9.17
CA ARG A 87 -5.44 10.20 10.44
C ARG A 87 -6.59 9.20 10.57
N LEU A 88 -6.27 7.99 10.98
CA LEU A 88 -7.21 6.86 11.07
C LEU A 88 -7.65 6.53 12.51
N PHE A 89 -7.08 7.22 13.50
CA PHE A 89 -7.32 6.94 14.90
C PHE A 89 -8.01 8.12 15.60
N PRO A 90 -8.84 7.83 16.62
CA PRO A 90 -9.47 8.87 17.39
C PRO A 90 -8.45 9.58 18.29
N ASN A 91 -8.71 10.83 18.59
CA ASN A 91 -8.04 11.55 19.63
C ASN A 91 -8.87 11.44 20.93
N GLU A 92 -8.34 10.75 21.91
CA GLU A 92 -9.04 10.46 23.16
C GLU A 92 -9.26 11.72 24.00
N THR A 93 -8.40 12.74 23.86
CA THR A 93 -8.51 14.00 24.58
C THR A 93 -9.62 14.89 24.01
N THR A 94 -9.76 14.95 22.68
CA THR A 94 -10.73 15.84 22.02
C THR A 94 -12.00 15.14 21.57
N GLY A 95 -12.04 13.79 21.60
CA GLY A 95 -13.16 12.97 21.13
C GLY A 95 -13.30 12.93 19.60
N ARG A 96 -12.38 13.54 18.82
CA ARG A 96 -12.43 13.54 17.36
C ARG A 96 -12.05 12.18 16.78
N ALA A 97 -12.90 11.60 15.94
CA ALA A 97 -12.77 10.22 15.46
C ALA A 97 -11.61 10.00 14.49
N TRP A 98 -11.25 10.99 13.64
CA TRP A 98 -10.27 10.87 12.54
C TRP A 98 -9.21 11.95 12.70
N ASP A 99 -8.45 11.91 13.79
CA ASP A 99 -7.60 13.03 14.19
C ASP A 99 -6.13 12.66 14.31
N GLN A 100 -5.80 11.44 14.67
CA GLN A 100 -4.43 10.99 14.90
C GLN A 100 -3.97 9.94 13.89
N ASN A 101 -2.69 9.99 13.54
CA ASN A 101 -2.03 9.00 12.71
C ASN A 101 -1.37 7.89 13.55
N VAL A 102 -0.85 6.86 12.88
CA VAL A 102 -0.22 5.69 13.53
C VAL A 102 1.00 6.07 14.36
N MET A 103 1.78 7.07 13.92
CA MET A 103 2.99 7.54 14.61
C MET A 103 2.63 8.28 15.91
N GLN A 104 1.61 9.14 15.88
CA GLN A 104 1.15 9.86 17.07
C GLN A 104 0.59 8.93 18.15
N ARG A 105 0.11 7.74 17.74
CA ARG A 105 -0.42 6.72 18.66
C ARG A 105 0.66 5.73 19.12
N ASN A 106 1.87 5.77 18.58
CA ASN A 106 2.92 4.76 18.78
C ASN A 106 2.44 3.34 18.48
N TYR A 107 1.63 3.17 17.41
CA TYR A 107 1.04 1.91 17.01
C TYR A 107 1.87 1.22 15.93
N GLY A 108 1.68 -0.11 15.79
CA GLY A 108 2.41 -0.92 14.82
C GLY A 108 1.90 -0.76 13.38
N VAL A 109 2.79 -1.07 12.42
CA VAL A 109 2.44 -1.22 11.01
C VAL A 109 2.94 -2.58 10.53
N LEU A 110 2.05 -3.41 10.02
CA LEU A 110 2.36 -4.71 9.44
C LEU A 110 2.20 -4.63 7.92
N LEU A 111 3.32 -4.71 7.22
CA LEU A 111 3.38 -4.68 5.76
C LEU A 111 3.27 -6.11 5.20
N VAL A 112 2.44 -6.31 4.20
CA VAL A 112 2.27 -7.61 3.52
C VAL A 112 2.25 -7.38 2.02
N SER A 113 3.13 -8.04 1.26
CA SER A 113 3.12 -7.97 -0.20
C SER A 113 1.88 -8.67 -0.76
N GLN A 114 1.20 -8.02 -1.73
CA GLN A 114 -0.06 -8.52 -2.30
C GLN A 114 -0.15 -8.19 -3.79
N PHE A 115 0.43 -9.02 -4.66
CA PHE A 115 0.43 -8.81 -6.11
C PHE A 115 -0.99 -8.85 -6.72
N THR A 116 -1.93 -9.55 -6.08
CA THR A 116 -3.31 -9.67 -6.55
C THR A 116 -4.09 -8.34 -6.54
N LEU A 117 -3.56 -7.29 -5.92
CA LEU A 117 -4.09 -5.93 -6.04
C LEU A 117 -4.03 -5.41 -7.50
N TYR A 118 -3.23 -6.03 -8.35
CA TYR A 118 -3.14 -5.75 -9.79
C TYR A 118 -3.89 -6.78 -10.66
N GLY A 119 -4.80 -7.54 -10.07
CA GLY A 119 -5.66 -8.46 -10.82
C GLY A 119 -6.57 -7.72 -11.80
N ILE A 120 -6.48 -8.09 -13.08
CA ILE A 120 -7.36 -7.63 -14.15
C ILE A 120 -8.22 -8.82 -14.58
N MET A 121 -9.55 -8.66 -14.54
CA MET A 121 -10.43 -9.75 -14.93
C MET A 121 -10.50 -9.90 -16.46
N LYS A 122 -10.16 -11.07 -16.96
CA LYS A 122 -10.42 -11.53 -18.32
C LYS A 122 -11.53 -12.57 -18.31
N GLY A 123 -12.78 -12.12 -18.51
CA GLY A 123 -13.96 -12.93 -18.17
C GLY A 123 -13.97 -13.24 -16.68
N ASN A 124 -14.00 -14.52 -16.29
CA ASN A 124 -13.98 -14.98 -14.89
C ASN A 124 -12.57 -15.37 -14.39
N LYS A 125 -11.53 -15.15 -15.21
CA LYS A 125 -10.15 -15.48 -14.85
C LYS A 125 -9.35 -14.20 -14.54
N PRO A 126 -8.72 -14.11 -13.35
CA PRO A 126 -7.82 -13.00 -13.07
C PRO A 126 -6.51 -13.15 -13.84
N ASP A 127 -5.99 -12.02 -14.31
CA ASP A 127 -4.70 -11.86 -14.99
C ASP A 127 -3.87 -10.84 -14.21
N PHE A 128 -2.60 -11.15 -13.95
CA PHE A 128 -1.70 -10.34 -13.11
C PHE A 128 -0.48 -9.84 -13.88
N HIS A 129 -0.54 -9.78 -15.23
CA HIS A 129 0.60 -9.44 -16.09
C HIS A 129 1.22 -8.07 -15.85
N VAL A 130 0.49 -7.14 -15.23
CA VAL A 130 0.97 -5.79 -14.89
C VAL A 130 1.61 -5.70 -13.50
N ALA A 131 1.50 -6.76 -12.69
CA ALA A 131 2.20 -6.83 -11.42
C ALA A 131 3.71 -6.92 -11.65
N MET A 132 4.50 -6.32 -10.77
CA MET A 132 5.96 -6.41 -10.85
C MET A 132 6.42 -7.88 -10.78
N PRO A 133 7.29 -8.34 -11.70
CA PRO A 133 7.81 -9.71 -11.67
C PRO A 133 8.52 -10.03 -10.36
N PRO A 134 8.40 -11.25 -9.78
CA PRO A 134 8.91 -11.59 -8.47
C PRO A 134 10.39 -11.26 -8.23
N GLN A 135 11.24 -11.43 -9.25
CA GLN A 135 12.69 -11.16 -9.18
C GLN A 135 13.00 -9.68 -8.93
N LYS A 136 12.16 -8.77 -9.45
CA LYS A 136 12.25 -7.32 -9.21
C LYS A 136 11.45 -6.90 -7.99
N ALA A 137 10.31 -7.55 -7.77
CA ALA A 137 9.38 -7.19 -6.71
C ALA A 137 9.96 -7.42 -5.32
N LYS A 138 10.73 -8.50 -5.10
CA LYS A 138 11.31 -8.78 -3.79
C LYS A 138 12.27 -7.68 -3.34
N PRO A 139 13.36 -7.35 -4.08
CA PRO A 139 14.27 -6.29 -3.64
C PRO A 139 13.59 -4.91 -3.54
N PHE A 140 12.61 -4.62 -4.40
CA PHE A 140 11.86 -3.37 -4.32
C PHE A 140 10.94 -3.35 -3.09
N TYR A 141 10.28 -4.46 -2.75
CA TYR A 141 9.49 -4.57 -1.53
C TYR A 141 10.35 -4.42 -0.27
N ASP A 142 11.53 -5.06 -0.25
CA ASP A 142 12.48 -4.93 0.86
C ASP A 142 12.88 -3.45 1.06
N SER A 143 13.10 -2.70 -0.04
CA SER A 143 13.40 -1.26 0.03
C SER A 143 12.22 -0.44 0.58
N VAL A 144 10.98 -0.80 0.23
CA VAL A 144 9.78 -0.16 0.78
C VAL A 144 9.70 -0.39 2.29
N VAL A 145 9.91 -1.63 2.76
CA VAL A 145 9.91 -1.94 4.20
C VAL A 145 10.97 -1.13 4.94
N GLU A 146 12.20 -1.07 4.41
CA GLU A 146 13.27 -0.27 4.99
C GLU A 146 12.96 1.23 5.03
N GLN A 147 12.25 1.72 4.04
CA GLN A 147 11.80 3.12 4.02
C GLN A 147 10.78 3.42 5.12
N PHE A 148 9.84 2.51 5.37
CA PHE A 148 8.94 2.64 6.52
C PHE A 148 9.70 2.63 7.84
N ARG A 149 10.70 1.74 8.00
CA ARG A 149 11.56 1.65 9.19
C ARG A 149 12.35 2.94 9.43
N LYS A 150 12.89 3.55 8.37
CA LYS A 150 13.61 4.83 8.44
C LYS A 150 12.70 6.02 8.75
N SER A 151 11.45 5.98 8.30
CA SER A 151 10.49 7.09 8.43
C SER A 151 9.70 7.05 9.75
N TYR A 152 9.76 5.93 10.45
CA TYR A 152 9.11 5.72 11.75
C TYR A 152 10.04 4.92 12.68
N THR A 153 9.49 4.37 13.76
CA THR A 153 10.25 3.51 14.68
C THR A 153 10.46 2.12 14.07
N PRO A 154 11.71 1.64 13.88
CA PRO A 154 11.97 0.36 13.24
C PRO A 154 11.22 -0.82 13.89
N ASP A 155 11.15 -0.86 15.23
CA ASP A 155 10.48 -1.92 15.98
C ASP A 155 8.96 -1.95 15.77
N ALA A 156 8.36 -0.83 15.41
CA ALA A 156 6.94 -0.72 15.11
C ALA A 156 6.58 -1.17 13.68
N ILE A 157 7.58 -1.33 12.80
CA ILE A 157 7.39 -1.79 11.43
C ILE A 157 7.71 -3.28 11.34
N LYS A 158 6.67 -4.06 11.08
CA LYS A 158 6.75 -5.49 10.85
C LYS A 158 6.38 -5.81 9.41
N ASP A 159 6.84 -6.93 8.91
CA ASP A 159 6.52 -7.39 7.56
C ASP A 159 6.28 -8.91 7.54
N GLY A 160 5.57 -9.35 6.50
CA GLY A 160 5.37 -10.77 6.21
C GLY A 160 6.54 -11.35 5.42
N VAL A 161 6.46 -12.64 5.10
CA VAL A 161 7.46 -13.36 4.29
C VAL A 161 7.09 -13.23 2.82
N PHE A 162 7.90 -12.51 2.04
CA PHE A 162 7.65 -12.31 0.62
C PHE A 162 7.59 -13.64 -0.15
N GLY A 163 6.50 -13.83 -0.91
CA GLY A 163 6.31 -15.03 -1.74
C GLY A 163 5.84 -16.28 -0.99
N ALA A 164 5.72 -16.27 0.33
CA ALA A 164 5.18 -17.36 1.10
C ALA A 164 3.64 -17.40 1.06
N MET A 165 3.07 -18.58 1.30
CA MET A 165 1.65 -18.72 1.59
C MET A 165 1.41 -18.28 3.04
N MET A 166 0.89 -17.07 3.19
CA MET A 166 0.67 -16.44 4.50
C MET A 166 -0.79 -16.53 4.93
N LYS A 167 -1.01 -16.82 6.19
CA LYS A 167 -2.30 -16.65 6.85
C LYS A 167 -2.26 -15.38 7.68
N LEU A 168 -3.07 -14.39 7.28
CA LEU A 168 -3.16 -13.11 7.97
C LEU A 168 -4.35 -13.12 8.94
N MET A 169 -4.05 -12.97 10.22
CA MET A 169 -5.02 -12.85 11.29
C MET A 169 -5.17 -11.37 11.66
N MET A 170 -6.42 -10.89 11.81
CA MET A 170 -6.69 -9.50 12.18
C MET A 170 -7.72 -9.45 13.30
N GLY A 171 -7.36 -8.86 14.44
CA GLY A 171 -8.26 -8.49 15.52
C GLY A 171 -9.08 -7.22 15.17
N ARG A 172 -10.28 -7.14 15.72
CA ARG A 172 -11.18 -5.99 15.55
C ARG A 172 -10.92 -4.92 16.59
#